data_c6198526a21e8d0c957457cdb5c799ee
#
_entry.id   c6198526a21e8d0c957457cdb5c799ee
#
_cell.length_a   1.000
_cell.length_b   1.000
_cell.length_c   1.000
_cell.angle_alpha   90.00
_cell.angle_beta   90.00
_cell.angle_gamma   90.00
#
_symmetry.space_group_name_H-M   'P 1'
#
loop_
_entity.id
_entity.type
_entity.pdbx_description
1 polymer ?
#
loop_
_entity_poly.entity_id
_entity_poly.type
_entity_poly.pdbx_seq_one_letter_code
_entity_poly.pdbx_strand_id
1 'polypeptide(L)'
;MKFKTIQASAIKSAFEVLKDILNDVNLYFTPKGVQILTLDTARVALVDMFLDASNFEEYFCEANMVTGVNVTNMYKLLKFISNNDTLTLEINSRDYLELRIENSIKRTDTRFKLKLLDINEDQIEVPVIKMSVSTTMPSIDFQRICRDMSNLASDLEIIRDKQQFIIKCQGDFANQETTINCIDENFEGKLGGKYSLKYLNLFTKATGMCSSVQVMQEEDNRFLVLKYNVANLGELKFYLATKVSDD
;
A
#
# COMPACT_ATOMS: atom_id res chain seq x y z
N MET A 1 6.42 -22.67 6.52
CA MET A 1 5.50 -21.81 5.79
C MET A 1 5.86 -21.83 4.31
N LYS A 2 4.85 -21.93 3.43
CA LYS A 2 5.05 -21.91 1.98
C LYS A 2 3.86 -21.26 1.30
N PHE A 3 4.09 -20.44 0.27
CA PHE A 3 3.04 -20.06 -0.68
C PHE A 3 3.58 -20.02 -2.12
N LYS A 4 2.67 -20.16 -3.07
CA LYS A 4 2.95 -20.12 -4.51
C LYS A 4 1.91 -19.29 -5.23
N THR A 5 2.35 -18.46 -6.18
CA THR A 5 1.44 -17.66 -7.01
C THR A 5 1.94 -17.46 -8.43
N ILE A 6 1.00 -17.48 -9.37
CA ILE A 6 1.21 -17.06 -10.77
C ILE A 6 1.14 -15.53 -10.90
N GLN A 7 0.61 -14.83 -9.89
CA GLN A 7 0.53 -13.36 -9.85
C GLN A 7 1.84 -12.74 -9.30
N ALA A 8 2.98 -13.32 -9.67
CA ALA A 8 4.31 -12.92 -9.20
C ALA A 8 4.60 -11.43 -9.43
N SER A 9 4.18 -10.91 -10.58
CA SER A 9 4.35 -9.48 -10.94
C SER A 9 3.62 -8.53 -9.98
N ALA A 10 2.49 -8.95 -9.41
CA ALA A 10 1.75 -8.14 -8.44
C ALA A 10 2.54 -7.99 -7.13
N ILE A 11 3.15 -9.07 -6.64
CA ILE A 11 4.04 -9.04 -5.46
C ILE A 11 5.25 -8.15 -5.73
N LYS A 12 5.89 -8.30 -6.91
CA LYS A 12 7.00 -7.43 -7.31
C LYS A 12 6.60 -5.94 -7.28
N SER A 13 5.46 -5.59 -7.87
CA SER A 13 4.97 -4.21 -7.92
C SER A 13 4.64 -3.67 -6.53
N ALA A 14 4.08 -4.48 -5.63
CA ALA A 14 3.83 -4.09 -4.26
C ALA A 14 5.14 -3.75 -3.52
N PHE A 15 6.15 -4.61 -3.61
CA PHE A 15 7.46 -4.34 -3.00
C PHE A 15 8.21 -3.18 -3.67
N GLU A 16 7.95 -2.89 -4.95
CA GLU A 16 8.48 -1.70 -5.63
C GLU A 16 7.97 -0.41 -5.00
N VAL A 17 6.70 -0.36 -4.62
CA VAL A 17 6.12 0.78 -3.91
C VAL A 17 6.65 0.85 -2.48
N LEU A 18 6.62 -0.28 -1.77
CA LEU A 18 6.97 -0.33 -0.36
C LEU A 18 8.42 0.08 -0.07
N LYS A 19 9.40 -0.24 -0.96
CA LYS A 19 10.82 0.09 -0.75
C LYS A 19 11.12 1.58 -0.66
N ASP A 20 10.24 2.44 -1.15
CA ASP A 20 10.39 3.89 -1.11
C ASP A 20 9.78 4.50 0.16
N ILE A 21 9.07 3.70 0.94
CA ILE A 21 8.35 4.12 2.16
C ILE A 21 8.93 3.42 3.40
N LEU A 22 9.29 2.14 3.26
CA LEU A 22 9.71 1.27 4.35
C LEU A 22 11.13 0.74 4.12
N ASN A 23 11.83 0.45 5.22
CA ASN A 23 13.17 -0.15 5.20
C ASN A 23 13.14 -1.64 5.57
N ASP A 24 13.16 -1.91 6.87
CA ASP A 24 13.05 -3.26 7.41
C ASP A 24 11.64 -3.45 7.95
N VAL A 25 11.02 -4.59 7.68
CA VAL A 25 9.63 -4.86 8.05
C VAL A 25 9.45 -6.29 8.53
N ASN A 26 8.51 -6.48 9.44
CA ASN A 26 8.01 -7.79 9.81
C ASN A 26 6.94 -8.26 8.80
N LEU A 27 7.14 -9.47 8.28
CA LEU A 27 6.13 -10.22 7.53
C LEU A 27 5.39 -11.12 8.53
N TYR A 28 4.10 -10.92 8.65
CA TYR A 28 3.23 -11.73 9.47
C TYR A 28 2.54 -12.78 8.62
N PHE A 29 2.87 -14.06 8.85
CA PHE A 29 2.23 -15.18 8.19
C PHE A 29 1.23 -15.82 9.14
N THR A 30 0.01 -15.99 8.67
CA THR A 30 -1.09 -16.62 9.41
C THR A 30 -1.80 -17.62 8.51
N PRO A 31 -2.64 -18.52 9.02
CA PRO A 31 -3.49 -19.36 8.17
C PRO A 31 -4.43 -18.58 7.25
N LYS A 32 -4.67 -17.29 7.54
CA LYS A 32 -5.53 -16.41 6.73
C LYS A 32 -4.79 -15.71 5.60
N GLY A 33 -3.46 -15.59 5.67
CA GLY A 33 -2.68 -14.90 4.66
C GLY A 33 -1.40 -14.28 5.18
N VAL A 34 -0.85 -13.37 4.38
CA VAL A 34 0.39 -12.63 4.65
C VAL A 34 0.07 -11.17 4.88
N GLN A 35 0.61 -10.60 5.94
CA GLN A 35 0.43 -9.17 6.26
C GLN A 35 1.77 -8.47 6.47
N ILE A 36 1.85 -7.24 6.00
CA ILE A 36 2.81 -6.22 6.44
C ILE A 36 1.98 -5.12 7.10
N LEU A 37 2.26 -4.85 8.37
CA LEU A 37 1.60 -3.81 9.13
C LEU A 37 2.65 -3.05 9.93
N THR A 38 2.97 -1.83 9.49
CA THR A 38 4.02 -1.04 10.13
C THR A 38 3.84 0.45 9.87
N LEU A 39 4.38 1.28 10.76
CA LEU A 39 4.51 2.72 10.56
C LEU A 39 5.74 3.03 9.71
N ASP A 40 5.68 4.13 8.97
CA ASP A 40 6.88 4.69 8.38
C ASP A 40 7.86 5.19 9.47
N THR A 41 9.11 5.45 9.09
CA THR A 41 10.16 5.87 10.03
C THR A 41 9.80 7.16 10.80
N ALA A 42 9.02 8.05 10.20
CA ALA A 42 8.57 9.29 10.82
C ALA A 42 7.30 9.15 11.67
N ARG A 43 6.67 7.97 11.66
CA ARG A 43 5.39 7.66 12.33
C ARG A 43 4.22 8.55 11.90
N VAL A 44 4.24 9.02 10.67
CA VAL A 44 3.20 9.86 10.05
C VAL A 44 2.24 9.01 9.21
N ALA A 45 2.74 7.90 8.68
CA ALA A 45 1.99 7.01 7.82
C ALA A 45 2.02 5.57 8.34
N LEU A 46 0.86 4.90 8.29
CA LEU A 46 0.74 3.47 8.52
C LEU A 46 0.55 2.77 7.18
N VAL A 47 1.29 1.71 6.97
CA VAL A 47 1.18 0.83 5.80
C VAL A 47 0.60 -0.50 6.24
N ASP A 48 -0.51 -0.90 5.62
CA ASP A 48 -1.17 -2.19 5.83
C ASP A 48 -1.35 -2.87 4.48
N MET A 49 -0.55 -3.90 4.22
CA MET A 49 -0.71 -4.79 3.08
C MET A 49 -1.18 -6.15 3.57
N PHE A 50 -2.30 -6.62 3.06
CA PHE A 50 -2.81 -7.95 3.34
C PHE A 50 -3.04 -8.74 2.05
N LEU A 51 -2.46 -9.94 1.98
CA LEU A 51 -2.62 -10.89 0.89
C LEU A 51 -3.34 -12.13 1.44
N ASP A 52 -4.53 -12.42 0.90
CA ASP A 52 -5.41 -13.48 1.39
C ASP A 52 -4.91 -14.86 0.96
N ALA A 53 -4.85 -15.79 1.89
CA ALA A 53 -4.40 -17.17 1.67
C ALA A 53 -5.19 -17.88 0.56
N SER A 54 -6.49 -17.59 0.44
CA SER A 54 -7.38 -18.21 -0.55
C SER A 54 -7.09 -17.80 -1.99
N ASN A 55 -6.32 -16.73 -2.19
CA ASN A 55 -5.99 -16.16 -3.50
C ASN A 55 -4.64 -16.63 -4.05
N PHE A 56 -3.95 -17.52 -3.33
CA PHE A 56 -2.71 -18.16 -3.81
C PHE A 56 -3.03 -19.53 -4.42
N GLU A 57 -2.22 -19.96 -5.39
CA GLU A 57 -2.32 -21.31 -5.96
C GLU A 57 -1.99 -22.39 -4.93
N GLU A 58 -1.04 -22.11 -4.03
CA GLU A 58 -0.72 -22.91 -2.86
C GLU A 58 -0.47 -21.99 -1.69
N TYR A 59 -1.06 -22.29 -0.53
CA TYR A 59 -0.78 -21.59 0.72
C TYR A 59 -0.75 -22.58 1.88
N PHE A 60 0.32 -22.59 2.64
CA PHE A 60 0.50 -23.46 3.79
C PHE A 60 1.17 -22.70 4.95
N CYS A 61 0.45 -22.53 6.03
CA CYS A 61 0.92 -21.93 7.26
C CYS A 61 0.18 -22.57 8.44
N GLU A 62 0.85 -23.48 9.17
CA GLU A 62 0.22 -24.20 10.29
C GLU A 62 -0.03 -23.32 11.50
N ALA A 63 0.90 -22.41 11.78
CA ALA A 63 0.86 -21.53 12.94
C ALA A 63 1.33 -20.13 12.55
N ASN A 64 0.91 -19.13 13.31
CA ASN A 64 1.36 -17.76 13.10
C ASN A 64 2.90 -17.69 13.19
N MET A 65 3.49 -17.03 12.20
CA MET A 65 4.93 -16.82 12.10
C MET A 65 5.21 -15.37 11.78
N VAL A 66 6.23 -14.82 12.41
CA VAL A 66 6.73 -13.46 12.13
C VAL A 66 8.19 -13.56 11.71
N THR A 67 8.56 -12.82 10.68
CA THR A 67 9.95 -12.79 10.21
C THR A 67 10.27 -11.45 9.58
N GLY A 68 11.46 -10.91 9.89
CA GLY A 68 11.92 -9.64 9.37
C GLY A 68 12.60 -9.76 8.02
N VAL A 69 12.35 -8.81 7.13
CA VAL A 69 13.04 -8.66 5.85
C VAL A 69 13.37 -7.20 5.57
N ASN A 70 14.49 -6.97 4.87
CA ASN A 70 14.75 -5.67 4.28
C ASN A 70 14.01 -5.54 2.94
N VAL A 71 13.11 -4.56 2.84
CA VAL A 71 12.21 -4.36 1.69
C VAL A 71 12.97 -4.11 0.40
N THR A 72 14.03 -3.30 0.46
CA THR A 72 14.88 -3.01 -0.71
C THR A 72 15.59 -4.26 -1.22
N ASN A 73 16.11 -5.10 -0.31
CA ASN A 73 16.77 -6.34 -0.70
C ASN A 73 15.77 -7.36 -1.26
N MET A 74 14.58 -7.46 -0.65
CA MET A 74 13.49 -8.28 -1.18
C MET A 74 13.11 -7.84 -2.60
N TYR A 75 12.91 -6.53 -2.81
CA TYR A 75 12.61 -6.01 -4.15
C TYR A 75 13.72 -6.30 -5.17
N LYS A 76 15.01 -6.21 -4.79
CA LYS A 76 16.13 -6.56 -5.69
C LYS A 76 16.03 -7.97 -6.21
N LEU A 77 15.55 -8.92 -5.41
CA LEU A 77 15.33 -10.31 -5.83
C LEU A 77 14.06 -10.44 -6.68
N LEU A 78 12.98 -9.78 -6.28
CA LEU A 78 11.73 -9.78 -7.03
C LEU A 78 11.85 -9.12 -8.42
N LYS A 79 12.84 -8.24 -8.64
CA LYS A 79 13.12 -7.65 -9.98
C LYS A 79 13.42 -8.69 -11.05
N PHE A 80 13.89 -9.88 -10.70
CA PHE A 80 14.11 -10.97 -11.65
C PHE A 80 12.82 -11.55 -12.22
N ILE A 81 11.68 -11.27 -11.60
CA ILE A 81 10.37 -11.70 -12.08
C ILE A 81 10.04 -11.03 -13.41
N SER A 82 9.76 -11.85 -14.42
CA SER A 82 9.25 -11.48 -15.74
C SER A 82 7.78 -11.88 -15.86
N ASN A 83 7.15 -11.48 -16.99
CA ASN A 83 5.80 -11.92 -17.29
C ASN A 83 5.72 -13.45 -17.39
N ASN A 84 4.63 -14.03 -16.90
CA ASN A 84 4.35 -15.47 -16.84
C ASN A 84 5.28 -16.29 -15.93
N ASP A 85 6.01 -15.64 -15.02
CA ASP A 85 6.75 -16.33 -13.98
C ASP A 85 5.83 -16.68 -12.82
N THR A 86 6.12 -17.81 -12.21
CA THR A 86 5.49 -18.25 -10.95
C THR A 86 6.49 -17.99 -9.83
N LEU A 87 6.01 -17.43 -8.74
CA LEU A 87 6.80 -17.19 -7.51
C LEU A 87 6.38 -18.17 -6.43
N THR A 88 7.36 -18.87 -5.87
CA THR A 88 7.20 -19.62 -4.62
C THR A 88 8.08 -18.99 -3.55
N LEU A 89 7.49 -18.75 -2.39
CA LEU A 89 8.17 -18.30 -1.17
C LEU A 89 8.05 -19.38 -0.11
N GLU A 90 9.17 -19.73 0.53
CA GLU A 90 9.22 -20.80 1.51
C GLU A 90 10.17 -20.46 2.66
N ILE A 91 9.77 -20.76 3.90
CA ILE A 91 10.58 -20.65 5.10
C ILE A 91 10.71 -22.03 5.73
N ASN A 92 11.88 -22.64 5.58
CA ASN A 92 12.23 -23.95 6.14
C ASN A 92 13.19 -23.83 7.34
N SER A 93 13.81 -22.67 7.52
CA SER A 93 14.72 -22.35 8.63
C SER A 93 14.46 -20.94 9.15
N ARG A 94 15.02 -20.65 10.32
CA ARG A 94 14.90 -19.29 10.92
C ARG A 94 15.83 -18.27 10.28
N ASP A 95 16.76 -18.70 9.42
CA ASP A 95 17.82 -17.84 8.90
C ASP A 95 17.49 -17.25 7.53
N TYR A 96 16.69 -17.99 6.73
CA TYR A 96 16.50 -17.66 5.31
C TYR A 96 15.05 -17.79 4.86
N LEU A 97 14.62 -16.81 4.05
CA LEU A 97 13.47 -16.91 3.16
C LEU A 97 13.96 -17.39 1.80
N GLU A 98 13.44 -18.51 1.34
CA GLU A 98 13.73 -19.05 0.02
C GLU A 98 12.73 -18.52 -1.00
N LEU A 99 13.26 -17.95 -2.10
CA LEU A 99 12.46 -17.49 -3.23
C LEU A 99 12.79 -18.38 -4.43
N ARG A 100 11.76 -18.89 -5.09
CA ARG A 100 11.89 -19.64 -6.33
C ARG A 100 11.03 -18.98 -7.41
N ILE A 101 11.67 -18.62 -8.53
CA ILE A 101 11.06 -18.01 -9.70
C ILE A 101 11.14 -19.01 -10.85
N GLU A 102 9.99 -19.46 -11.31
CA GLU A 102 9.89 -20.49 -12.34
C GLU A 102 9.20 -19.93 -13.58
N ASN A 103 9.75 -20.21 -14.76
CA ASN A 103 9.13 -19.92 -16.05
C ASN A 103 9.04 -21.19 -16.89
N SER A 104 7.83 -21.69 -17.07
CA SER A 104 7.60 -22.92 -17.82
C SER A 104 7.89 -22.79 -19.31
N ILE A 105 7.68 -21.61 -19.90
CA ILE A 105 7.92 -21.32 -21.31
C ILE A 105 9.42 -21.29 -21.59
N LYS A 106 10.17 -20.53 -20.76
CA LYS A 106 11.63 -20.41 -20.88
C LYS A 106 12.38 -21.60 -20.28
N ARG A 107 11.70 -22.49 -19.56
CA ARG A 107 12.26 -23.61 -18.81
C ARG A 107 13.35 -23.19 -17.83
N THR A 108 13.14 -22.06 -17.14
CA THR A 108 14.07 -21.53 -16.14
C THR A 108 13.53 -21.75 -14.73
N ASP A 109 14.44 -22.05 -13.80
CA ASP A 109 14.21 -22.19 -12.35
C ASP A 109 15.32 -21.42 -11.64
N THR A 110 14.99 -20.26 -11.08
CA THR A 110 15.93 -19.40 -10.37
C THR A 110 15.60 -19.39 -8.89
N ARG A 111 16.60 -19.60 -8.04
CA ARG A 111 16.44 -19.71 -6.59
C ARG A 111 17.31 -18.71 -5.86
N PHE A 112 16.74 -18.07 -4.86
CA PHE A 112 17.43 -17.15 -3.97
C PHE A 112 17.19 -17.55 -2.52
N LYS A 113 18.16 -17.21 -1.66
CA LYS A 113 18.03 -17.28 -0.21
C LYS A 113 18.25 -15.87 0.35
N LEU A 114 17.18 -15.25 0.84
CA LEU A 114 17.24 -13.96 1.50
C LEU A 114 17.46 -14.19 2.99
N LYS A 115 18.53 -13.60 3.54
CA LYS A 115 18.76 -13.64 4.98
C LYS A 115 17.64 -12.88 5.72
N LEU A 116 17.06 -13.56 6.69
CA LEU A 116 16.04 -13.00 7.56
C LEU A 116 16.65 -12.08 8.62
N LEU A 117 15.85 -11.14 9.09
CA LEU A 117 16.19 -10.20 10.16
C LEU A 117 15.37 -10.55 11.41
N ASP A 118 15.97 -10.31 12.55
CA ASP A 118 15.26 -10.33 13.84
C ASP A 118 14.90 -8.88 14.17
N ILE A 119 13.63 -8.52 13.95
CA ILE A 119 13.11 -7.18 14.15
C ILE A 119 12.21 -7.22 15.36
N ASN A 120 12.70 -6.64 16.46
CA ASN A 120 11.95 -6.54 17.70
C ASN A 120 11.11 -5.25 17.68
N GLU A 121 9.95 -5.30 17.05
CA GLU A 121 8.95 -4.23 17.05
C GLU A 121 7.69 -4.70 17.76
N ASP A 122 7.09 -3.79 18.53
CA ASP A 122 5.78 -4.03 19.12
C ASP A 122 4.74 -4.19 18.01
N GLN A 123 3.85 -5.17 18.17
CA GLN A 123 2.78 -5.39 17.22
C GLN A 123 1.84 -4.17 17.24
N ILE A 124 1.69 -3.54 16.09
CA ILE A 124 0.78 -2.41 15.92
C ILE A 124 -0.64 -2.97 15.79
N GLU A 125 -1.55 -2.47 16.61
CA GLU A 125 -2.98 -2.71 16.41
C GLU A 125 -3.56 -1.60 15.54
N VAL A 126 -4.15 -1.97 14.40
CA VAL A 126 -4.92 -1.02 13.61
C VAL A 126 -6.18 -0.68 14.40
N PRO A 127 -6.38 0.58 14.78
CA PRO A 127 -7.63 0.96 15.42
C PRO A 127 -8.80 0.62 14.48
N VAL A 128 -9.93 0.22 15.03
CA VAL A 128 -11.15 0.02 14.24
C VAL A 128 -11.58 1.40 13.75
N ILE A 129 -11.22 1.72 12.51
CA ILE A 129 -11.53 3.00 11.86
C ILE A 129 -12.82 2.80 11.07
N LYS A 130 -13.86 3.55 11.43
CA LYS A 130 -15.11 3.57 10.67
C LYS A 130 -14.96 4.59 9.54
N MET A 131 -14.80 4.08 8.32
CA MET A 131 -14.79 4.93 7.13
C MET A 131 -16.20 5.45 6.85
N SER A 132 -16.34 6.77 6.78
CA SER A 132 -17.63 7.41 6.53
C SER A 132 -17.92 7.58 5.07
N VAL A 133 -16.90 7.80 4.26
CA VAL A 133 -17.06 7.99 2.82
C VAL A 133 -15.88 7.43 2.05
N SER A 134 -16.16 6.89 0.87
CA SER A 134 -15.17 6.35 -0.07
C SER A 134 -15.42 6.89 -1.46
N THR A 135 -14.39 7.46 -2.07
CA THR A 135 -14.42 7.92 -3.47
C THR A 135 -13.45 7.08 -4.28
N THR A 136 -13.94 6.40 -5.32
CA THR A 136 -13.11 5.62 -6.24
C THR A 136 -12.85 6.43 -7.50
N MET A 137 -11.59 6.53 -7.90
CA MET A 137 -11.20 7.23 -9.12
C MET A 137 -10.02 6.53 -9.82
N PRO A 138 -9.74 6.86 -11.10
CA PRO A 138 -8.54 6.37 -11.78
C PRO A 138 -7.29 6.77 -11.00
N SER A 139 -6.42 5.79 -10.70
CA SER A 139 -5.22 6.03 -9.91
C SER A 139 -4.25 7.00 -10.58
N ILE A 140 -4.20 6.98 -11.93
CA ILE A 140 -3.35 7.89 -12.72
C ILE A 140 -3.81 9.35 -12.59
N ASP A 141 -5.12 9.59 -12.49
CA ASP A 141 -5.65 10.95 -12.34
C ASP A 141 -5.35 11.49 -10.94
N PHE A 142 -5.53 10.68 -9.89
CA PHE A 142 -5.17 11.06 -8.53
C PHE A 142 -3.67 11.32 -8.40
N GLN A 143 -2.82 10.47 -8.99
CA GLN A 143 -1.38 10.67 -9.03
C GLN A 143 -1.00 11.98 -9.72
N ARG A 144 -1.61 12.27 -10.89
CA ARG A 144 -1.37 13.51 -11.63
C ARG A 144 -1.73 14.73 -10.80
N ILE A 145 -2.90 14.74 -10.16
CA ILE A 145 -3.35 15.84 -9.29
C ILE A 145 -2.34 16.08 -8.16
N CYS A 146 -1.95 15.03 -7.44
CA CYS A 146 -0.97 15.14 -6.35
C CYS A 146 0.39 15.68 -6.84
N ARG A 147 0.88 15.17 -7.97
CA ARG A 147 2.14 15.62 -8.56
C ARG A 147 2.09 17.07 -9.00
N ASP A 148 1.00 17.48 -9.68
CA ASP A 148 0.86 18.84 -10.19
C ASP A 148 0.74 19.83 -9.03
N MET A 149 -0.03 19.52 -7.98
CA MET A 149 -0.15 20.34 -6.78
C MET A 149 1.15 20.44 -5.99
N SER A 150 2.01 19.41 -6.02
CA SER A 150 3.31 19.48 -5.32
C SER A 150 4.31 20.49 -5.91
N ASN A 151 4.04 21.00 -7.13
CA ASN A 151 4.78 22.12 -7.70
C ASN A 151 4.35 23.47 -7.12
N LEU A 152 3.20 23.52 -6.46
CA LEU A 152 2.61 24.75 -5.92
C LEU A 152 2.72 24.83 -4.40
N ALA A 153 2.52 23.71 -3.71
CA ALA A 153 2.43 23.67 -2.25
C ALA A 153 3.04 22.39 -1.66
N SER A 154 3.30 22.41 -0.35
CA SER A 154 3.73 21.23 0.42
C SER A 154 2.57 20.32 0.84
N ASP A 155 1.37 20.89 0.89
CA ASP A 155 0.18 20.25 1.40
C ASP A 155 -1.02 20.50 0.47
N LEU A 156 -1.97 19.59 0.50
CA LEU A 156 -3.26 19.77 -0.12
C LEU A 156 -4.39 19.53 0.90
N GLU A 157 -5.57 20.04 0.58
CA GLU A 157 -6.80 19.77 1.31
C GLU A 157 -7.71 18.89 0.45
N ILE A 158 -8.27 17.83 1.05
CA ILE A 158 -9.27 16.96 0.43
C ILE A 158 -10.58 17.20 1.17
N ILE A 159 -11.61 17.59 0.42
CA ILE A 159 -12.95 17.85 0.93
C ILE A 159 -13.93 16.92 0.23
N ARG A 160 -14.82 16.32 1.00
CA ARG A 160 -15.91 15.50 0.50
C ARG A 160 -17.23 15.98 1.08
N ASP A 161 -18.17 16.24 0.21
CA ASP A 161 -19.58 16.41 0.57
C ASP A 161 -20.47 15.43 -0.23
N LYS A 162 -21.79 15.56 -0.13
CA LYS A 162 -22.75 14.68 -0.80
C LYS A 162 -22.58 14.63 -2.33
N GLN A 163 -22.16 15.73 -2.93
CA GLN A 163 -22.18 15.90 -4.39
C GLN A 163 -20.79 15.95 -5.02
N GLN A 164 -19.76 16.32 -4.25
CA GLN A 164 -18.46 16.68 -4.77
C GLN A 164 -17.32 16.10 -3.94
N PHE A 165 -16.26 15.74 -4.66
CA PHE A 165 -14.96 15.44 -4.12
C PHE A 165 -13.99 16.51 -4.63
N ILE A 166 -13.48 17.34 -3.73
CA ILE A 166 -12.67 18.52 -4.03
C ILE A 166 -11.26 18.28 -3.50
N ILE A 167 -10.27 18.52 -4.35
CA ILE A 167 -8.85 18.49 -3.99
C ILE A 167 -8.30 19.87 -4.31
N LYS A 168 -7.74 20.55 -3.31
CA LYS A 168 -7.22 21.91 -3.49
C LYS A 168 -5.91 22.12 -2.74
N CYS A 169 -5.09 23.03 -3.24
CA CYS A 169 -3.90 23.50 -2.55
C CYS A 169 -3.75 25.03 -2.69
N GLN A 170 -3.05 25.61 -1.74
CA GLN A 170 -2.71 27.02 -1.74
C GLN A 170 -1.19 27.16 -1.69
N GLY A 171 -0.62 27.68 -2.76
CA GLY A 171 0.81 27.96 -2.87
C GLY A 171 1.09 29.47 -2.82
N ASP A 172 2.37 29.81 -2.81
CA ASP A 172 2.83 31.21 -2.70
C ASP A 172 2.45 32.07 -3.91
N PHE A 173 2.42 31.45 -5.09
CA PHE A 173 2.19 32.18 -6.36
C PHE A 173 0.91 31.73 -7.09
N ALA A 174 0.35 30.60 -6.75
CA ALA A 174 -0.88 30.09 -7.38
C ALA A 174 -1.64 29.13 -6.45
N ASN A 175 -2.95 29.11 -6.62
CA ASN A 175 -3.85 28.13 -6.00
C ASN A 175 -4.38 27.19 -7.07
N GLN A 176 -4.58 25.93 -6.71
CA GLN A 176 -5.22 24.94 -7.58
C GLN A 176 -6.40 24.32 -6.86
N GLU A 177 -7.51 24.17 -7.57
CA GLU A 177 -8.66 23.40 -7.14
C GLU A 177 -9.13 22.47 -8.25
N THR A 178 -9.36 21.21 -7.90
CA THR A 178 -9.91 20.19 -8.80
C THR A 178 -11.16 19.63 -8.15
N THR A 179 -12.31 19.82 -8.79
CA THR A 179 -13.60 19.32 -8.32
C THR A 179 -14.06 18.17 -9.19
N ILE A 180 -14.40 17.06 -8.55
CA ILE A 180 -14.96 15.87 -9.17
C ILE A 180 -16.40 15.71 -8.69
N ASN A 181 -17.35 15.75 -9.61
CA ASN A 181 -18.75 15.51 -9.29
C ASN A 181 -18.95 14.01 -9.03
N CYS A 182 -19.35 13.67 -7.84
CA CYS A 182 -19.66 12.30 -7.43
C CYS A 182 -20.76 12.34 -6.37
N ILE A 183 -21.90 11.77 -6.68
CA ILE A 183 -23.05 11.74 -5.78
C ILE A 183 -22.94 10.51 -4.87
N ASP A 184 -23.02 10.71 -3.57
CA ASP A 184 -23.17 9.66 -2.58
C ASP A 184 -24.43 9.94 -1.76
N GLU A 185 -25.51 9.22 -2.07
CA GLU A 185 -26.81 9.41 -1.42
C GLU A 185 -26.80 9.00 0.06
N ASN A 186 -25.85 8.17 0.46
CA ASN A 186 -25.72 7.68 1.84
C ASN A 186 -24.86 8.59 2.73
N PHE A 187 -24.19 9.58 2.14
CA PHE A 187 -23.33 10.49 2.89
C PHE A 187 -24.02 11.88 3.04
N GLU A 188 -24.32 12.21 4.28
CA GLU A 188 -24.84 13.54 4.64
C GLU A 188 -23.81 14.23 5.53
N GLY A 189 -23.23 15.31 5.04
CA GLY A 189 -22.24 16.07 5.77
C GLY A 189 -21.12 16.60 4.88
N LYS A 190 -20.07 17.07 5.52
CA LYS A 190 -18.85 17.53 4.86
C LYS A 190 -17.66 17.10 5.68
N LEU A 191 -16.76 16.36 5.06
CA LEU A 191 -15.46 16.01 5.62
C LEU A 191 -14.37 16.79 4.89
N GLY A 192 -13.35 17.22 5.62
CA GLY A 192 -12.25 17.93 5.02
C GLY A 192 -10.99 17.80 5.87
N GLY A 193 -9.85 17.52 5.23
CA GLY A 193 -8.57 17.40 5.92
C GLY A 193 -7.41 17.87 5.07
N LYS A 194 -6.37 18.35 5.75
CA LYS A 194 -5.11 18.77 5.14
C LYS A 194 -4.08 17.68 5.23
N TYR A 195 -3.42 17.36 4.11
CA TYR A 195 -2.51 16.22 4.00
C TYR A 195 -1.21 16.60 3.29
N SER A 196 -0.11 15.93 3.68
CA SER A 196 1.20 16.15 3.09
C SER A 196 1.31 15.59 1.68
N LEU A 197 1.60 16.45 0.71
CA LEU A 197 1.85 16.06 -0.69
C LEU A 197 3.09 15.18 -0.84
N LYS A 198 4.09 15.31 0.03
CA LYS A 198 5.25 14.41 0.06
C LYS A 198 4.80 12.95 0.23
N TYR A 199 3.92 12.67 1.19
CA TYR A 199 3.43 11.31 1.44
C TYR A 199 2.48 10.84 0.34
N LEU A 200 1.55 11.70 -0.10
CA LEU A 200 0.63 11.34 -1.17
C LEU A 200 1.38 10.97 -2.46
N ASN A 201 2.44 11.70 -2.81
CA ASN A 201 3.27 11.35 -3.96
C ASN A 201 4.03 10.02 -3.79
N LEU A 202 4.38 9.62 -2.57
CA LEU A 202 4.93 8.29 -2.31
C LEU A 202 3.87 7.19 -2.50
N PHE A 203 2.67 7.38 -1.96
CA PHE A 203 1.58 6.40 -2.02
C PHE A 203 1.04 6.23 -3.44
N THR A 204 0.97 7.32 -4.22
CA THR A 204 0.50 7.27 -5.61
C THR A 204 1.46 6.55 -6.57
N LYS A 205 2.66 6.15 -6.14
CA LYS A 205 3.51 5.21 -6.89
C LYS A 205 2.82 3.85 -7.09
N ALA A 206 1.85 3.50 -6.24
CA ALA A 206 0.99 2.33 -6.41
C ALA A 206 0.10 2.37 -7.67
N THR A 207 0.04 3.50 -8.39
CA THR A 207 -0.62 3.63 -9.70
C THR A 207 -0.09 2.61 -10.72
N GLY A 208 1.20 2.24 -10.65
CA GLY A 208 1.76 1.20 -11.50
C GLY A 208 1.26 -0.22 -11.20
N MET A 209 0.61 -0.41 -10.07
CA MET A 209 0.08 -1.70 -9.60
C MET A 209 -1.43 -1.84 -9.85
N CYS A 210 -2.18 -0.75 -9.75
CA CYS A 210 -3.64 -0.77 -9.81
C CYS A 210 -4.18 0.44 -10.58
N SER A 211 -5.15 0.21 -11.48
CA SER A 211 -5.76 1.25 -12.32
C SER A 211 -6.69 2.21 -11.55
N SER A 212 -7.15 1.82 -10.36
CA SER A 212 -8.03 2.63 -9.53
C SER A 212 -7.49 2.77 -8.11
N VAL A 213 -7.83 3.86 -7.47
CA VAL A 213 -7.59 4.12 -6.05
C VAL A 213 -8.90 4.42 -5.35
N GLN A 214 -9.08 3.87 -4.16
CA GLN A 214 -10.15 4.28 -3.25
C GLN A 214 -9.57 5.26 -2.24
N VAL A 215 -10.11 6.48 -2.25
CA VAL A 215 -9.78 7.53 -1.29
C VAL A 215 -10.87 7.54 -0.23
N MET A 216 -10.51 7.19 1.00
CA MET A 216 -11.47 7.02 2.09
C MET A 216 -11.16 8.01 3.21
N GLN A 217 -12.20 8.60 3.80
CA GLN A 217 -12.12 9.50 4.93
C GLN A 217 -12.99 8.97 6.08
N GLU A 218 -12.50 9.12 7.30
CA GLU A 218 -13.24 8.76 8.50
C GLU A 218 -14.05 9.94 9.06
N GLU A 219 -15.03 9.64 9.90
CA GLU A 219 -15.94 10.63 10.50
C GLU A 219 -15.19 11.68 11.34
N ASP A 220 -14.21 11.24 12.12
CA ASP A 220 -13.40 12.11 12.98
C ASP A 220 -12.29 12.84 12.20
N ASN A 221 -12.16 12.57 10.90
CA ASN A 221 -11.18 13.19 10.01
C ASN A 221 -9.72 13.13 10.50
N ARG A 222 -9.36 12.08 11.25
CA ARG A 222 -7.99 11.88 11.75
C ARG A 222 -7.06 11.34 10.69
N PHE A 223 -7.61 10.53 9.77
CA PHE A 223 -6.83 9.85 8.75
C PHE A 223 -7.50 9.91 7.38
N LEU A 224 -6.64 10.04 6.36
CA LEU A 224 -6.96 9.71 4.98
C LEU A 224 -6.45 8.29 4.71
N VAL A 225 -7.26 7.46 4.07
CA VAL A 225 -6.82 6.13 3.66
C VAL A 225 -6.86 6.01 2.14
N LEU A 226 -5.71 5.66 1.55
CA LEU A 226 -5.62 5.29 0.14
C LEU A 226 -5.52 3.78 0.04
N LYS A 227 -6.48 3.16 -0.65
CA LYS A 227 -6.53 1.72 -0.85
C LYS A 227 -6.32 1.38 -2.32
N TYR A 228 -5.42 0.43 -2.56
CA TYR A 228 -5.10 -0.15 -3.86
C TYR A 228 -5.23 -1.67 -3.80
N ASN A 229 -5.71 -2.28 -4.87
CA ASN A 229 -5.71 -3.73 -4.98
C ASN A 229 -4.33 -4.24 -5.43
N VAL A 230 -3.86 -5.32 -4.83
CA VAL A 230 -2.66 -6.06 -5.25
C VAL A 230 -3.11 -7.20 -6.16
N ALA A 231 -3.46 -6.86 -7.40
CA ALA A 231 -4.16 -7.74 -8.34
C ALA A 231 -5.37 -8.41 -7.67
N ASN A 232 -5.46 -9.75 -7.74
CA ASN A 232 -6.48 -10.52 -7.01
C ASN A 232 -5.96 -11.10 -5.69
N LEU A 233 -4.71 -10.84 -5.31
CA LEU A 233 -4.12 -11.41 -4.09
C LEU A 233 -4.64 -10.76 -2.82
N GLY A 234 -4.92 -9.45 -2.87
CA GLY A 234 -5.31 -8.71 -1.67
C GLY A 234 -5.29 -7.20 -1.86
N GLU A 235 -4.96 -6.48 -0.80
CA GLU A 235 -5.01 -5.02 -0.78
C GLU A 235 -3.81 -4.39 -0.07
N LEU A 236 -3.49 -3.17 -0.50
CA LEU A 236 -2.50 -2.30 0.12
C LEU A 236 -3.19 -1.00 0.52
N LYS A 237 -3.14 -0.68 1.79
CA LYS A 237 -3.70 0.55 2.37
C LYS A 237 -2.58 1.41 2.94
N PHE A 238 -2.69 2.70 2.67
CA PHE A 238 -1.87 3.73 3.28
C PHE A 238 -2.76 4.64 4.12
N TYR A 239 -2.46 4.75 5.39
CA TYR A 239 -3.14 5.66 6.32
C TYR A 239 -2.24 6.87 6.52
N LEU A 240 -2.75 8.05 6.26
CA LEU A 240 -2.03 9.32 6.43
C LEU A 240 -2.75 10.17 7.46
N ALA A 241 -2.05 10.55 8.51
CA ALA A 241 -2.59 11.44 9.52
C ALA A 241 -2.93 12.83 8.93
N THR A 242 -4.08 13.36 9.32
CA THR A 242 -4.49 14.72 9.00
C THR A 242 -3.56 15.71 9.72
N LYS A 243 -3.10 16.73 9.01
CA LYS A 243 -2.35 17.81 9.64
C LYS A 243 -3.29 18.66 10.47
N VAL A 244 -2.88 18.93 11.71
CA VAL A 244 -3.57 19.88 12.56
C VAL A 244 -3.34 21.27 11.98
N SER A 245 -4.41 22.07 11.82
CA SER A 245 -4.27 23.49 11.46
C SER A 245 -3.69 24.19 12.67
N ASP A 246 -2.52 24.79 12.54
CA ASP A 246 -2.08 25.80 13.49
C ASP A 246 -2.98 27.02 13.30
N ASP A 247 -4.03 27.17 14.14
CA ASP A 247 -4.85 28.37 14.26
C ASP A 247 -4.09 29.46 15.00
#